data_29990bd6b8eb29c5ef473e5b14fbc5ac
#
_entry.id   29990bd6b8eb29c5ef473e5b14fbc5ac
#
_cell.length_a   1.000
_cell.length_b   1.000
_cell.length_c   1.000
_cell.angle_alpha   90.00
_cell.angle_beta   90.00
_cell.angle_gamma   90.00
#
_symmetry.space_group_name_H-M   'P 1'
#
loop_
_entity.id
_entity.type
_entity.pdbx_description
1 polymer ?
#
loop_
_entity_poly.entity_id
_entity_poly.type
_entity_poly.pdbx_seq_one_letter_code
_entity_poly.pdbx_strand_id
1 'polypeptide(L)'
;MGSDYLRGRGIQPEEGLDSKFSSMSIAQAAQYYIDNYHLPESTDEIIMDIDRTIEQFYFEQARLKPGVKAFLQALQEKGTVMCVATATDRHLAHAALKRNGISQYFKDIFTCNIVGAGKDEPLIYETALACLGTEKSNTIIFEDAPHALATAKKAGFITACVYDEVFSDSWAKMSQLSDYAIKNFNRAI
;
A
#
# COMPACT_ATOMS: atom_id res chain seq x y z
N MET A 1 11.61 2.59 -3.90
CA MET A 1 11.38 2.66 -5.38
C MET A 1 12.29 3.67 -6.06
N GLY A 2 12.45 4.88 -5.58
CA GLY A 2 13.33 5.87 -6.20
C GLY A 2 14.78 5.42 -6.34
N SER A 3 15.35 4.90 -5.27
CA SER A 3 16.72 4.35 -5.28
C SER A 3 16.85 3.12 -6.18
N ASP A 4 15.82 2.29 -6.29
CA ASP A 4 15.88 1.05 -7.09
C ASP A 4 15.86 1.33 -8.59
N TYR A 5 15.17 2.39 -9.01
CA TYR A 5 15.17 2.86 -10.40
C TYR A 5 16.59 3.20 -10.88
N LEU A 6 17.37 3.92 -10.06
CA LEU A 6 18.76 4.25 -10.35
C LEU A 6 19.68 3.02 -10.29
N ARG A 7 19.52 2.18 -9.27
CA ARG A 7 20.30 0.93 -9.12
C ARG A 7 20.10 0.00 -10.32
N GLY A 8 18.86 -0.12 -10.83
CA GLY A 8 18.55 -0.90 -12.03
C GLY A 8 19.28 -0.40 -13.28
N ARG A 9 19.69 0.87 -13.30
CA ARG A 9 20.50 1.51 -14.37
C ARG A 9 22.00 1.54 -14.06
N GLY A 10 22.45 0.92 -12.97
CA GLY A 10 23.84 0.91 -12.54
C GLY A 10 24.31 2.23 -11.93
N ILE A 11 23.39 3.11 -11.55
CA ILE A 11 23.69 4.43 -10.95
C ILE A 11 23.51 4.30 -9.43
N GLN A 12 24.50 4.76 -8.67
CA GLN A 12 24.45 4.78 -7.21
C GLN A 12 23.57 5.96 -6.75
N PRO A 13 22.45 5.70 -6.04
CA PRO A 13 21.61 6.76 -5.50
C PRO A 13 22.29 7.44 -4.31
N GLU A 14 21.97 8.72 -4.09
CA GLU A 14 22.34 9.44 -2.87
C GLU A 14 21.64 8.84 -1.64
N GLU A 15 22.24 9.03 -0.46
CA GLU A 15 21.62 8.62 0.80
C GLU A 15 20.35 9.43 1.07
N GLY A 16 19.28 8.76 1.51
CA GLY A 16 18.00 9.40 1.81
C GLY A 16 17.12 9.74 0.61
N LEU A 17 17.46 9.31 -0.62
CA LEU A 17 16.69 9.60 -1.83
C LEU A 17 15.22 9.14 -1.73
N ASP A 18 14.97 7.94 -1.22
CA ASP A 18 13.61 7.40 -1.07
C ASP A 18 12.77 8.25 -0.09
N SER A 19 13.38 8.76 0.98
CA SER A 19 12.72 9.68 1.90
C SER A 19 12.40 11.03 1.24
N LYS A 20 13.32 11.56 0.43
CA LYS A 20 13.10 12.79 -0.35
C LYS A 20 11.93 12.62 -1.33
N PHE A 21 11.86 11.48 -2.00
CA PHE A 21 10.82 11.19 -2.99
C PHE A 21 9.44 10.92 -2.38
N SER A 22 9.37 10.58 -1.09
CA SER A 22 8.08 10.35 -0.42
C SER A 22 7.13 11.56 -0.43
N SER A 23 7.69 12.77 -0.63
CA SER A 23 6.94 14.04 -0.70
C SER A 23 6.81 14.60 -2.12
N MET A 24 7.38 13.94 -3.13
CA MET A 24 7.38 14.39 -4.53
C MET A 24 6.33 13.67 -5.36
N SER A 25 5.76 14.37 -6.34
CA SER A 25 5.03 13.73 -7.43
C SER A 25 6.00 12.95 -8.34
N ILE A 26 5.48 11.99 -9.11
CA ILE A 26 6.30 11.23 -10.08
C ILE A 26 7.00 12.18 -11.07
N ALA A 27 6.30 13.22 -11.54
CA ALA A 27 6.89 14.23 -12.43
C ALA A 27 8.04 15.02 -11.77
N GLN A 28 7.91 15.37 -10.50
CA GLN A 28 8.99 16.04 -9.74
C GLN A 28 10.17 15.08 -9.53
N ALA A 29 9.91 13.80 -9.24
CA ALA A 29 10.95 12.80 -9.12
C ALA A 29 11.69 12.56 -10.45
N ALA A 30 10.96 12.49 -11.57
CA ALA A 30 11.54 12.36 -12.90
C ALA A 30 12.43 13.56 -13.25
N GLN A 31 11.97 14.79 -12.98
CA GLN A 31 12.78 15.99 -13.18
C GLN A 31 14.02 15.98 -12.28
N TYR A 32 13.88 15.52 -11.03
CA TYR A 32 15.01 15.40 -10.10
C TYR A 32 16.10 14.46 -10.63
N TYR A 33 15.72 13.33 -11.26
CA TYR A 33 16.68 12.43 -11.88
C TYR A 33 17.46 13.09 -13.02
N ILE A 34 16.78 13.87 -13.87
CA ILE A 34 17.43 14.59 -14.96
C ILE A 34 18.44 15.61 -14.38
N ASP A 35 18.02 16.41 -13.41
CA ASP A 35 18.82 17.50 -12.88
C ASP A 35 20.04 17.02 -12.06
N ASN A 36 19.91 15.94 -11.30
CA ASN A 36 20.92 15.50 -10.34
C ASN A 36 21.73 14.27 -10.80
N TYR A 37 21.16 13.42 -11.67
CA TYR A 37 21.84 12.24 -12.19
C TYR A 37 22.11 12.31 -13.69
N HIS A 38 21.74 13.43 -14.32
CA HIS A 38 22.00 13.74 -15.74
C HIS A 38 21.49 12.65 -16.68
N LEU A 39 20.29 12.13 -16.38
CA LEU A 39 19.66 11.16 -17.27
C LEU A 39 19.35 11.82 -18.63
N PRO A 40 19.63 11.14 -19.74
CA PRO A 40 19.45 11.71 -21.07
C PRO A 40 17.98 11.70 -21.54
N GLU A 41 17.12 10.95 -20.87
CA GLU A 41 15.72 10.80 -21.20
C GLU A 41 14.91 12.04 -20.80
N SER A 42 13.80 12.27 -21.47
CA SER A 42 12.81 13.27 -21.10
C SER A 42 12.04 12.86 -19.83
N THR A 43 11.40 13.81 -19.18
CA THR A 43 10.53 13.57 -18.01
C THR A 43 9.47 12.50 -18.31
N ASP A 44 8.83 12.58 -19.49
CA ASP A 44 7.78 11.63 -19.89
C ASP A 44 8.32 10.21 -20.08
N GLU A 45 9.50 10.06 -20.66
CA GLU A 45 10.14 8.75 -20.81
C GLU A 45 10.51 8.14 -19.47
N ILE A 46 11.03 8.94 -18.53
CA ILE A 46 11.33 8.48 -17.17
C ILE A 46 10.04 8.07 -16.43
N ILE A 47 8.96 8.83 -16.56
CA ILE A 47 7.65 8.47 -15.97
C ILE A 47 7.17 7.14 -16.52
N MET A 48 7.20 6.96 -17.85
CA MET A 48 6.80 5.69 -18.46
C MET A 48 7.65 4.50 -18.01
N ASP A 49 8.93 4.69 -17.80
CA ASP A 49 9.82 3.64 -17.31
C ASP A 49 9.55 3.29 -15.83
N ILE A 50 9.24 4.30 -15.00
CA ILE A 50 8.84 4.10 -13.62
C ILE A 50 7.53 3.32 -13.57
N ASP A 51 6.53 3.72 -14.35
CA ASP A 51 5.23 3.05 -14.42
C ASP A 51 5.40 1.59 -14.86
N ARG A 52 6.20 1.33 -15.88
CA ARG A 52 6.52 -0.04 -16.33
C ARG A 52 7.19 -0.86 -15.24
N THR A 53 8.10 -0.27 -14.48
CA THR A 53 8.78 -0.93 -13.36
C THR A 53 7.79 -1.28 -12.23
N ILE A 54 6.87 -0.36 -11.93
CA ILE A 54 5.79 -0.59 -10.97
C ILE A 54 4.87 -1.72 -11.46
N GLU A 55 4.45 -1.68 -12.72
CA GLU A 55 3.64 -2.74 -13.32
C GLU A 55 4.31 -4.10 -13.20
N GLN A 56 5.56 -4.20 -13.63
CA GLN A 56 6.32 -5.45 -13.55
C GLN A 56 6.43 -5.97 -12.12
N PHE A 57 6.66 -5.09 -11.14
CA PHE A 57 6.68 -5.49 -9.73
C PHE A 57 5.37 -6.13 -9.29
N TYR A 58 4.22 -5.51 -9.60
CA TYR A 58 2.91 -6.06 -9.21
C TYR A 58 2.56 -7.34 -9.97
N PHE A 59 2.88 -7.40 -11.26
CA PHE A 59 2.61 -8.59 -12.08
C PHE A 59 3.49 -9.79 -11.72
N GLU A 60 4.75 -9.58 -11.31
CA GLU A 60 5.73 -10.66 -11.21
C GLU A 60 6.29 -10.88 -9.79
N GLN A 61 6.46 -9.82 -8.99
CA GLN A 61 7.31 -9.86 -7.80
C GLN A 61 6.56 -9.69 -6.48
N ALA A 62 5.53 -8.84 -6.41
CA ALA A 62 4.83 -8.53 -5.16
C ALA A 62 4.36 -9.81 -4.44
N ARG A 63 4.85 -10.05 -3.22
CA ARG A 63 4.58 -11.27 -2.44
C ARG A 63 3.75 -10.95 -1.21
N LEU A 64 3.09 -11.97 -0.69
CA LEU A 64 2.39 -11.88 0.59
C LEU A 64 3.38 -11.83 1.76
N LYS A 65 3.04 -11.05 2.77
CA LYS A 65 3.70 -11.18 4.08
C LYS A 65 3.44 -12.59 4.64
N PRO A 66 4.39 -13.16 5.41
CA PRO A 66 4.23 -14.49 5.98
C PRO A 66 2.93 -14.65 6.79
N GLY A 67 2.19 -15.74 6.56
CA GLY A 67 0.96 -16.07 7.27
C GLY A 67 -0.32 -15.42 6.70
N VAL A 68 -0.23 -14.44 5.80
CA VAL A 68 -1.41 -13.71 5.28
C VAL A 68 -2.43 -14.65 4.65
N LYS A 69 -2.02 -15.61 3.84
CA LYS A 69 -2.97 -16.52 3.17
C LYS A 69 -3.79 -17.34 4.16
N ALA A 70 -3.16 -17.92 5.18
CA ALA A 70 -3.83 -18.68 6.24
C ALA A 70 -4.76 -17.78 7.07
N PHE A 71 -4.33 -16.54 7.35
CA PHE A 71 -5.13 -15.55 8.05
C PHE A 71 -6.41 -15.19 7.28
N LEU A 72 -6.30 -14.90 5.98
CA LEU A 72 -7.47 -14.60 5.12
C LEU A 72 -8.43 -15.78 5.02
N GLN A 73 -7.90 -16.99 4.91
CA GLN A 73 -8.70 -18.21 4.90
C GLN A 73 -9.49 -18.38 6.21
N ALA A 74 -8.82 -18.22 7.36
CA ALA A 74 -9.48 -18.32 8.67
C ALA A 74 -10.57 -17.26 8.86
N LEU A 75 -10.38 -16.04 8.36
CA LEU A 75 -11.41 -15.00 8.36
C LEU A 75 -12.60 -15.37 7.48
N GLN A 76 -12.36 -15.91 6.28
CA GLN A 76 -13.42 -16.38 5.38
C GLN A 76 -14.24 -17.52 6.01
N GLU A 77 -13.58 -18.48 6.65
CA GLU A 77 -14.24 -19.61 7.36
C GLU A 77 -15.14 -19.13 8.51
N LYS A 78 -14.81 -17.97 9.10
CA LYS A 78 -15.64 -17.29 10.11
C LYS A 78 -16.76 -16.43 9.51
N GLY A 79 -16.90 -16.40 8.18
CA GLY A 79 -17.90 -15.58 7.48
C GLY A 79 -17.56 -14.09 7.39
N THR A 80 -16.31 -13.71 7.65
CA THR A 80 -15.87 -12.30 7.53
C THR A 80 -15.83 -11.86 6.08
N VAL A 81 -16.51 -10.77 5.75
CA VAL A 81 -16.46 -10.14 4.43
C VAL A 81 -15.30 -9.17 4.38
N MET A 82 -14.52 -9.20 3.31
CA MET A 82 -13.29 -8.42 3.18
C MET A 82 -13.28 -7.62 1.86
N CYS A 83 -12.70 -6.42 1.90
CA CYS A 83 -12.41 -5.58 0.74
C CYS A 83 -10.96 -5.10 0.79
N VAL A 84 -10.45 -4.68 -0.36
CA VAL A 84 -9.15 -4.00 -0.46
C VAL A 84 -9.38 -2.51 -0.68
N ALA A 85 -8.65 -1.67 0.08
CA ALA A 85 -8.56 -0.22 -0.10
C ALA A 85 -7.08 0.14 -0.36
N THR A 86 -6.76 0.65 -1.55
CA THR A 86 -5.37 0.86 -1.97
C THR A 86 -5.16 2.15 -2.76
N ALA A 87 -3.96 2.72 -2.68
CA ALA A 87 -3.53 3.79 -3.57
C ALA A 87 -3.06 3.25 -4.94
N THR A 88 -2.77 1.96 -5.03
CA THR A 88 -2.33 1.27 -6.26
C THR A 88 -3.49 1.15 -7.25
N ASP A 89 -3.21 1.27 -8.53
CA ASP A 89 -4.20 1.08 -9.58
C ASP A 89 -4.86 -0.30 -9.54
N ARG A 90 -6.16 -0.33 -9.81
CA ARG A 90 -6.99 -1.53 -9.64
C ARG A 90 -6.46 -2.74 -10.39
N HIS A 91 -5.99 -2.58 -11.61
CA HIS A 91 -5.49 -3.67 -12.44
C HIS A 91 -4.22 -4.29 -11.86
N LEU A 92 -3.32 -3.47 -11.29
CA LEU A 92 -2.09 -3.91 -10.64
C LEU A 92 -2.40 -4.66 -9.33
N ALA A 93 -3.23 -4.07 -8.48
CA ALA A 93 -3.66 -4.70 -7.24
C ALA A 93 -4.34 -6.06 -7.52
N HIS A 94 -5.26 -6.11 -8.49
CA HIS A 94 -5.94 -7.34 -8.89
C HIS A 94 -4.97 -8.40 -9.41
N ALA A 95 -4.00 -8.01 -10.25
CA ALA A 95 -2.99 -8.93 -10.78
C ALA A 95 -2.16 -9.57 -9.66
N ALA A 96 -1.67 -8.76 -8.70
CA ALA A 96 -0.91 -9.26 -7.56
C ALA A 96 -1.74 -10.19 -6.66
N LEU A 97 -3.00 -9.83 -6.36
CA LEU A 97 -3.90 -10.68 -5.57
C LEU A 97 -4.20 -12.02 -6.26
N LYS A 98 -4.45 -11.98 -7.57
CA LYS A 98 -4.70 -13.18 -8.39
C LYS A 98 -3.47 -14.09 -8.43
N ARG A 99 -2.29 -13.54 -8.72
CA ARG A 99 -1.03 -14.29 -8.79
C ARG A 99 -0.69 -14.95 -7.45
N ASN A 100 -0.98 -14.29 -6.33
CA ASN A 100 -0.78 -14.84 -4.99
C ASN A 100 -1.91 -15.80 -4.54
N GLY A 101 -2.95 -16.01 -5.36
CA GLY A 101 -4.06 -16.93 -5.08
C GLY A 101 -4.89 -16.51 -3.86
N ILE A 102 -5.14 -15.19 -3.72
CA ILE A 102 -5.93 -14.61 -2.62
C ILE A 102 -7.06 -13.68 -3.08
N SER A 103 -7.22 -13.47 -4.39
CA SER A 103 -8.26 -12.56 -4.92
C SER A 103 -9.68 -12.99 -4.53
N GLN A 104 -9.93 -14.28 -4.38
CA GLN A 104 -11.24 -14.85 -4.00
C GLN A 104 -11.68 -14.49 -2.57
N TYR A 105 -10.79 -14.01 -1.71
CA TYR A 105 -11.14 -13.61 -0.35
C TYR A 105 -11.77 -12.21 -0.27
N PHE A 106 -11.63 -11.41 -1.34
CA PHE A 106 -12.07 -10.02 -1.33
C PHE A 106 -13.30 -9.82 -2.21
N LYS A 107 -14.30 -9.15 -1.65
CA LYS A 107 -15.54 -8.80 -2.33
C LYS A 107 -15.31 -7.79 -3.45
N ASP A 108 -14.43 -6.79 -3.17
CA ASP A 108 -14.08 -5.75 -4.15
C ASP A 108 -12.73 -5.08 -3.82
N ILE A 109 -12.23 -4.27 -4.77
CA ILE A 109 -11.02 -3.47 -4.65
C ILE A 109 -11.38 -2.00 -4.89
N PHE A 110 -11.17 -1.15 -3.91
CA PHE A 110 -11.33 0.30 -3.99
C PHE A 110 -9.96 0.95 -4.12
N THR A 111 -9.83 1.87 -5.08
CA THR A 111 -8.57 2.59 -5.30
C THR A 111 -8.78 4.09 -5.11
N CYS A 112 -7.73 4.79 -4.66
CA CYS A 112 -7.78 6.24 -4.48
C CYS A 112 -8.21 6.97 -5.75
N ASN A 113 -7.75 6.51 -6.92
CA ASN A 113 -8.12 7.09 -8.22
C ASN A 113 -9.62 6.96 -8.53
N ILE A 114 -10.23 5.80 -8.24
CA ILE A 114 -11.66 5.57 -8.50
C ILE A 114 -12.53 6.34 -7.50
N VAL A 115 -12.09 6.41 -6.24
CA VAL A 115 -12.82 7.10 -5.17
C VAL A 115 -12.64 8.61 -5.25
N GLY A 116 -11.54 9.09 -5.83
CA GLY A 116 -11.21 10.51 -5.98
C GLY A 116 -10.62 11.15 -4.73
N ALA A 117 -10.10 10.35 -3.79
CA ALA A 117 -9.47 10.82 -2.55
C ALA A 117 -8.30 9.93 -2.15
N GLY A 118 -7.27 10.51 -1.53
CA GLY A 118 -6.14 9.80 -0.95
C GLY A 118 -6.48 9.14 0.39
N LYS A 119 -5.54 8.39 0.95
CA LYS A 119 -5.69 7.77 2.29
C LYS A 119 -5.47 8.75 3.46
N ASP A 120 -5.21 9.99 3.19
CA ASP A 120 -5.23 11.13 4.11
C ASP A 120 -6.66 11.60 4.42
N GLU A 121 -7.65 11.15 3.60
CA GLU A 121 -9.08 11.33 3.81
C GLU A 121 -9.78 9.98 4.06
N PRO A 122 -10.86 9.94 4.88
CA PRO A 122 -11.52 8.68 5.23
C PRO A 122 -12.38 8.08 4.11
N LEU A 123 -12.59 8.79 3.00
CA LEU A 123 -13.57 8.48 1.96
C LEU A 123 -13.39 7.07 1.38
N ILE A 124 -12.14 6.62 1.16
CA ILE A 124 -11.88 5.27 0.63
C ILE A 124 -12.32 4.16 1.59
N TYR A 125 -12.12 4.37 2.90
CA TYR A 125 -12.55 3.43 3.94
C TYR A 125 -14.07 3.42 4.10
N GLU A 126 -14.71 4.57 4.00
CA GLU A 126 -16.17 4.71 4.08
C GLU A 126 -16.85 4.09 2.84
N THR A 127 -16.24 4.24 1.67
CA THR A 127 -16.71 3.58 0.44
C THR A 127 -16.61 2.05 0.56
N ALA A 128 -15.50 1.54 1.08
CA ALA A 128 -15.34 0.11 1.34
C ALA A 128 -16.32 -0.39 2.40
N LEU A 129 -16.56 0.38 3.48
CA LEU A 129 -17.54 0.08 4.52
C LEU A 129 -18.96 -0.07 3.95
N ALA A 130 -19.37 0.85 3.08
CA ALA A 130 -20.68 0.79 2.41
C ALA A 130 -20.82 -0.49 1.57
N CYS A 131 -19.76 -0.91 0.87
CA CYS A 131 -19.74 -2.17 0.13
C CYS A 131 -19.82 -3.39 1.07
N LEU A 132 -19.12 -3.36 2.21
CA LEU A 132 -19.16 -4.44 3.21
C LEU A 132 -20.56 -4.59 3.81
N GLY A 133 -21.30 -3.50 3.97
CA GLY A 133 -22.62 -3.46 4.62
C GLY A 133 -22.53 -3.66 6.12
N THR A 134 -21.45 -3.19 6.75
CA THR A 134 -21.18 -3.31 8.18
C THR A 134 -21.11 -1.93 8.85
N GLU A 135 -21.01 -1.91 10.18
CA GLU A 135 -20.80 -0.68 10.96
C GLU A 135 -19.29 -0.48 11.24
N LYS A 136 -18.85 0.77 11.45
CA LYS A 136 -17.44 1.08 11.81
C LYS A 136 -16.96 0.30 13.05
N SER A 137 -17.86 0.11 14.03
CA SER A 137 -17.61 -0.67 15.26
C SER A 137 -17.38 -2.17 15.03
N ASN A 138 -17.73 -2.69 13.84
CA ASN A 138 -17.59 -4.08 13.45
C ASN A 138 -16.64 -4.23 12.24
N THR A 139 -15.90 -3.19 11.90
CA THR A 139 -14.99 -3.17 10.74
C THR A 139 -13.59 -2.81 11.19
N ILE A 140 -12.64 -3.67 10.85
CA ILE A 140 -11.22 -3.46 11.15
C ILE A 140 -10.50 -3.02 9.89
N ILE A 141 -9.79 -1.90 9.97
CA ILE A 141 -8.88 -1.42 8.92
C ILE A 141 -7.47 -1.88 9.25
N PHE A 142 -6.87 -2.64 8.35
CA PHE A 142 -5.48 -3.07 8.41
C PHE A 142 -4.62 -2.11 7.58
N GLU A 143 -3.65 -1.46 8.22
CA GLU A 143 -2.79 -0.46 7.58
C GLU A 143 -1.34 -0.56 8.07
N ASP A 144 -0.42 -0.31 7.15
CA ASP A 144 1.03 -0.25 7.41
C ASP A 144 1.60 1.17 7.35
N ALA A 145 0.87 2.12 6.71
CA ALA A 145 1.30 3.51 6.59
C ALA A 145 0.77 4.37 7.74
N PRO A 146 1.64 5.17 8.42
CA PRO A 146 1.26 5.95 9.59
C PRO A 146 0.11 6.95 9.35
N HIS A 147 0.13 7.65 8.21
CA HIS A 147 -0.91 8.62 7.87
C HIS A 147 -2.26 7.95 7.63
N ALA A 148 -2.28 6.84 6.89
CA ALA A 148 -3.48 6.08 6.57
C ALA A 148 -4.12 5.47 7.83
N LEU A 149 -3.29 4.90 8.73
CA LEU A 149 -3.72 4.40 10.03
C LEU A 149 -4.35 5.51 10.89
N ALA A 150 -3.70 6.68 10.95
CA ALA A 150 -4.21 7.83 11.71
C ALA A 150 -5.55 8.33 11.15
N THR A 151 -5.70 8.36 9.84
CA THR A 151 -6.96 8.72 9.16
C THR A 151 -8.08 7.74 9.52
N ALA A 152 -7.85 6.44 9.40
CA ALA A 152 -8.83 5.41 9.75
C ALA A 152 -9.23 5.49 11.23
N LYS A 153 -8.26 5.67 12.14
CA LYS A 153 -8.51 5.83 13.58
C LYS A 153 -9.33 7.07 13.88
N LYS A 154 -8.97 8.21 13.31
CA LYS A 154 -9.71 9.48 13.46
C LYS A 154 -11.14 9.40 12.94
N ALA A 155 -11.35 8.61 11.88
CA ALA A 155 -12.68 8.36 11.32
C ALA A 155 -13.55 7.40 12.15
N GLY A 156 -13.02 6.84 13.24
CA GLY A 156 -13.76 5.98 14.19
C GLY A 156 -13.80 4.50 13.82
N PHE A 157 -12.92 4.03 12.95
CA PHE A 157 -12.77 2.61 12.68
C PHE A 157 -11.95 1.90 13.76
N ILE A 158 -12.17 0.61 13.93
CA ILE A 158 -11.22 -0.26 14.61
C ILE A 158 -10.01 -0.43 13.70
N THR A 159 -8.81 -0.30 14.26
CA THR A 159 -7.57 -0.30 13.49
C THR A 159 -6.62 -1.39 13.91
N ALA A 160 -5.97 -2.01 12.93
CA ALA A 160 -4.88 -2.95 13.11
C ALA A 160 -3.66 -2.44 12.35
N CYS A 161 -2.61 -2.00 13.05
CA CYS A 161 -1.37 -1.66 12.39
C CYS A 161 -0.61 -2.93 11.99
N VAL A 162 -0.11 -2.94 10.76
CA VAL A 162 0.68 -4.04 10.19
C VAL A 162 2.11 -3.59 10.07
N TYR A 163 3.06 -4.37 10.59
CA TYR A 163 4.48 -4.05 10.47
C TYR A 163 4.93 -4.06 9.02
N ASP A 164 5.61 -3.00 8.63
CA ASP A 164 6.37 -2.93 7.38
C ASP A 164 7.74 -2.30 7.64
N GLU A 165 8.75 -2.76 6.93
CA GLU A 165 10.13 -2.31 7.10
C GLU A 165 10.31 -0.85 6.67
N VAL A 166 9.54 -0.40 5.67
CA VAL A 166 9.52 1.00 5.19
C VAL A 166 9.14 1.97 6.30
N PHE A 167 8.26 1.55 7.22
CA PHE A 167 7.78 2.37 8.34
C PHE A 167 8.25 1.85 9.70
N SER A 168 9.37 1.13 9.75
CA SER A 168 9.92 0.56 10.98
C SER A 168 10.12 1.58 12.10
N ASP A 169 10.58 2.79 11.77
CA ASP A 169 10.78 3.89 12.72
C ASP A 169 9.46 4.40 13.34
N SER A 170 8.35 4.24 12.63
CA SER A 170 7.01 4.62 13.09
C SER A 170 6.29 3.54 13.85
N TRP A 171 6.81 2.31 13.88
CA TRP A 171 6.14 1.14 14.43
C TRP A 171 5.66 1.32 15.88
N ALA A 172 6.53 1.84 16.76
CA ALA A 172 6.18 2.03 18.16
C ALA A 172 4.98 2.98 18.32
N LYS A 173 4.97 4.08 17.58
CA LYS A 173 3.87 5.07 17.58
C LYS A 173 2.59 4.49 16.99
N MET A 174 2.69 3.76 15.88
CA MET A 174 1.55 3.10 15.24
C MET A 174 0.91 2.05 16.15
N SER A 175 1.73 1.23 16.83
CA SER A 175 1.27 0.20 17.77
C SER A 175 0.53 0.79 18.98
N GLN A 176 0.90 1.99 19.43
CA GLN A 176 0.20 2.69 20.51
C GLN A 176 -1.11 3.34 20.04
N LEU A 177 -1.18 3.77 18.79
CA LEU A 177 -2.35 4.43 18.21
C LEU A 177 -3.47 3.43 17.88
N SER A 178 -3.12 2.25 17.38
CA SER A 178 -4.05 1.24 16.86
C SER A 178 -4.66 0.38 17.97
N ASP A 179 -5.79 -0.24 17.67
CA ASP A 179 -6.45 -1.19 18.59
C ASP A 179 -5.73 -2.54 18.60
N TYR A 180 -5.10 -2.91 17.48
CA TYR A 180 -4.30 -4.13 17.32
C TYR A 180 -2.97 -3.83 16.64
N ALA A 181 -1.93 -4.60 16.97
CA ALA A 181 -0.61 -4.50 16.36
C ALA A 181 -0.17 -5.88 15.84
N ILE A 182 0.05 -5.99 14.52
CA ILE A 182 0.38 -7.24 13.86
C ILE A 182 1.78 -7.13 13.26
N LYS A 183 2.74 -7.77 13.91
CA LYS A 183 4.11 -7.87 13.39
C LYS A 183 4.29 -9.08 12.48
N ASN A 184 3.47 -10.13 12.69
CA ASN A 184 3.54 -11.37 11.93
C ASN A 184 2.16 -12.06 11.94
N PHE A 185 1.61 -12.35 10.76
CA PHE A 185 0.30 -12.99 10.61
C PHE A 185 0.27 -14.46 11.05
N ASN A 186 1.39 -15.15 11.16
CA ASN A 186 1.42 -16.52 11.72
C ASN A 186 1.00 -16.58 13.19
N ARG A 187 0.92 -15.43 13.88
CA ARG A 187 0.51 -15.31 15.29
C ARG A 187 -0.79 -14.53 15.46
N ALA A 188 -1.45 -14.17 14.38
CA ALA A 188 -2.67 -13.36 14.38
C ALA A 188 -3.96 -14.20 14.27
N ILE A 189 -3.83 -15.51 14.29
CA ILE A 189 -4.93 -16.49 14.25
C ILE A 189 -5.19 -17.03 15.64
#